data_1fb890aeb73fd2a304b034539a54ace3
#
_entry.id   1fb890aeb73fd2a304b034539a54ace3
#
_cell.length_a   1.000
_cell.length_b   1.000
_cell.length_c   1.000
_cell.angle_alpha   90.00
_cell.angle_beta   90.00
_cell.angle_gamma   90.00
#
_symmetry.space_group_name_H-M   'P 1'
#
loop_
_entity.id
_entity.type
_entity.pdbx_description
1 polymer ?
#
loop_
_entity_poly.entity_id
_entity_poly.type
_entity_poly.pdbx_seq_one_letter_code
_entity_poly.pdbx_strand_id
1 'polypeptide(L)'
;MNASLTPNETTVQNVKLLIDGEWVESQTTEWHDIVNPATQQVLAKVPFATASEVDAAISAAHRAFQTWKLTPIGARMRIMLKLQALIREHSKRIAAVLSAEQGKTIADAEGDIFRGLEVVEHACSIGTLQMGEFAENVAGGVDTYTLRQPI
;
A
#
# COMPACT_ATOMS: atom_id res chain seq x y z
N MET A 1 -5.58 28.00 41.42
CA MET A 1 -4.54 27.00 41.16
C MET A 1 -4.46 26.81 39.65
N ASN A 2 -3.47 27.48 39.02
CA ASN A 2 -3.26 27.37 37.57
C ASN A 2 -2.47 26.08 37.30
N ALA A 3 -3.13 25.11 36.73
CA ALA A 3 -2.44 23.97 36.13
C ALA A 3 -1.82 24.44 34.81
N SER A 4 -0.51 24.62 34.78
CA SER A 4 0.25 24.84 33.56
C SER A 4 0.21 23.55 32.74
N LEU A 5 -0.50 23.59 31.64
CA LEU A 5 -0.42 22.55 30.60
C LEU A 5 0.97 22.66 29.94
N THR A 6 1.92 21.89 30.40
CA THR A 6 3.16 21.65 29.65
C THR A 6 2.78 20.98 28.33
N PRO A 7 3.28 21.46 27.18
CA PRO A 7 3.10 20.76 25.94
C PRO A 7 3.73 19.36 26.09
N ASN A 8 2.93 18.32 25.89
CA ASN A 8 3.45 16.95 25.76
C ASN A 8 4.48 16.97 24.63
N GLU A 9 5.74 16.74 24.95
CA GLU A 9 6.77 16.46 23.94
C GLU A 9 6.35 15.18 23.22
N THR A 10 5.65 15.36 22.12
CA THR A 10 5.33 14.25 21.21
C THR A 10 6.67 13.82 20.62
N THR A 11 7.25 12.76 21.14
CA THR A 11 8.46 12.16 20.57
C THR A 11 8.19 11.83 19.11
N VAL A 12 8.93 12.48 18.19
CA VAL A 12 8.83 12.26 16.75
C VAL A 12 9.20 10.80 16.47
N GLN A 13 8.26 10.05 15.90
CA GLN A 13 8.45 8.64 15.66
C GLN A 13 9.25 8.38 14.37
N ASN A 14 10.26 7.53 14.45
CA ASN A 14 10.91 6.97 13.28
C ASN A 14 10.00 5.90 12.63
N VAL A 15 9.75 6.05 11.33
CA VAL A 15 8.95 5.09 10.56
C VAL A 15 9.79 3.85 10.26
N LYS A 16 9.23 2.68 10.54
CA LYS A 16 9.87 1.39 10.23
C LYS A 16 9.63 0.99 8.78
N LEU A 17 10.53 0.20 8.22
CA LEU A 17 10.34 -0.50 6.97
C LEU A 17 9.45 -1.74 7.19
N LEU A 18 8.62 -2.09 6.20
CA LEU A 18 7.88 -3.35 6.19
C LEU A 18 8.55 -4.29 5.18
N ILE A 19 9.26 -5.30 5.68
CA ILE A 19 9.99 -6.27 4.85
C ILE A 19 9.62 -7.67 5.32
N ASP A 20 9.20 -8.53 4.39
CA ASP A 20 8.80 -9.92 4.64
C ASP A 20 7.69 -10.08 5.71
N GLY A 21 6.77 -9.10 5.78
CA GLY A 21 5.68 -9.06 6.76
C GLY A 21 6.07 -8.52 8.14
N GLU A 22 7.33 -8.17 8.36
CA GLU A 22 7.85 -7.68 9.64
C GLU A 22 8.19 -6.19 9.60
N TRP A 23 7.95 -5.49 10.72
CA TRP A 23 8.33 -4.10 10.89
C TRP A 23 9.78 -4.00 11.35
N VAL A 24 10.68 -3.55 10.45
CA VAL A 24 12.13 -3.53 10.64
C VAL A 24 12.61 -2.09 10.86
N GLU A 25 13.41 -1.87 11.91
CA GLU A 25 14.16 -0.62 12.09
C GLU A 25 15.24 -0.50 11.02
N SER A 26 15.25 0.64 10.28
CA SER A 26 16.31 0.87 9.30
C SER A 26 17.65 1.13 9.97
N GLN A 27 18.71 0.61 9.36
CA GLN A 27 20.10 0.83 9.76
C GLN A 27 20.71 2.07 9.09
N THR A 28 19.89 2.88 8.41
CA THR A 28 20.35 4.11 7.76
C THR A 28 20.78 5.16 8.78
N THR A 29 21.71 6.01 8.39
CA THR A 29 22.04 7.27 9.09
C THR A 29 21.32 8.46 8.48
N GLU A 30 20.62 8.29 7.34
CA GLU A 30 19.95 9.35 6.59
C GLU A 30 18.44 9.26 6.76
N TRP A 31 17.85 10.32 7.31
CA TRP A 31 16.41 10.40 7.60
C TRP A 31 15.83 11.67 6.99
N HIS A 32 14.59 11.59 6.54
CA HIS A 32 13.82 12.73 6.05
C HIS A 32 12.67 13.04 7.01
N ASP A 33 12.55 14.31 7.39
CA ASP A 33 11.47 14.78 8.24
C ASP A 33 10.18 14.94 7.42
N ILE A 34 9.11 14.30 7.87
CA ILE A 34 7.76 14.52 7.34
C ILE A 34 7.15 15.68 8.14
N VAL A 35 6.88 16.76 7.45
CA VAL A 35 6.46 18.02 8.08
C VAL A 35 5.02 18.33 7.70
N ASN A 36 4.22 18.74 8.70
CA ASN A 36 2.92 19.34 8.43
C ASN A 36 3.14 20.73 7.79
N PRO A 37 2.72 20.96 6.52
CA PRO A 37 3.01 22.20 5.82
C PRO A 37 2.27 23.43 6.42
N ALA A 38 1.16 23.22 7.13
CA ALA A 38 0.40 24.29 7.75
C ALA A 38 1.01 24.77 9.09
N THR A 39 1.63 23.87 9.85
CA THR A 39 2.14 24.17 11.20
C THR A 39 3.66 24.13 11.29
N GLN A 40 4.35 23.58 10.29
CA GLN A 40 5.79 23.31 10.28
C GLN A 40 6.25 22.31 11.35
N GLN A 41 5.31 21.60 11.96
CA GLN A 41 5.60 20.55 12.94
C GLN A 41 6.11 19.29 12.23
N VAL A 42 7.18 18.70 12.74
CA VAL A 42 7.66 17.38 12.30
C VAL A 42 6.71 16.31 12.84
N LEU A 43 6.08 15.55 11.94
CA LEU A 43 5.12 14.49 12.24
C LEU A 43 5.80 13.15 12.47
N ALA A 44 6.80 12.84 11.64
CA ALA A 44 7.54 11.58 11.65
C ALA A 44 8.88 11.74 10.93
N LYS A 45 9.75 10.73 11.03
CA LYS A 45 10.98 10.61 10.24
C LYS A 45 10.95 9.34 9.41
N VAL A 46 11.19 9.47 8.11
CA VAL A 46 11.23 8.36 7.15
C VAL A 46 12.68 8.04 6.82
N PRO A 47 13.11 6.77 6.86
CA PRO A 47 14.48 6.39 6.51
C PRO A 47 14.70 6.43 5.00
N PHE A 48 15.88 6.92 4.57
CA PHE A 48 16.42 6.57 3.26
C PHE A 48 17.01 5.16 3.38
N ALA A 49 16.24 4.15 2.95
CA ALA A 49 16.62 2.76 3.08
C ALA A 49 17.98 2.49 2.45
N THR A 50 18.82 1.70 3.12
CA THR A 50 20.12 1.27 2.59
C THR A 50 19.96 0.33 1.41
N ALA A 51 20.98 0.21 0.55
CA ALA A 51 20.96 -0.73 -0.56
C ALA A 51 20.67 -2.18 -0.11
N SER A 52 21.25 -2.60 1.02
CA SER A 52 21.02 -3.94 1.58
C SER A 52 19.59 -4.18 2.03
N GLU A 53 18.90 -3.16 2.55
CA GLU A 53 17.49 -3.24 2.94
C GLU A 53 16.58 -3.32 1.70
N VAL A 54 16.90 -2.56 0.65
CA VAL A 54 16.21 -2.64 -0.64
C VAL A 54 16.37 -4.04 -1.26
N ASP A 55 17.59 -4.57 -1.29
CA ASP A 55 17.88 -5.91 -1.79
C ASP A 55 17.17 -6.99 -0.98
N ALA A 56 17.09 -6.83 0.35
CA ALA A 56 16.34 -7.72 1.21
C ALA A 56 14.84 -7.71 0.89
N ALA A 57 14.25 -6.53 0.66
CA ALA A 57 12.86 -6.37 0.30
C ALA A 57 12.56 -7.01 -1.08
N ILE A 58 13.40 -6.78 -2.09
CA ILE A 58 13.28 -7.39 -3.42
C ILE A 58 13.36 -8.92 -3.32
N SER A 59 14.34 -9.43 -2.56
CA SER A 59 14.52 -10.87 -2.35
C SER A 59 13.32 -11.50 -1.64
N ALA A 60 12.75 -10.83 -0.63
CA ALA A 60 11.55 -11.27 0.07
C ALA A 60 10.34 -11.34 -0.88
N ALA A 61 10.12 -10.30 -1.69
CA ALA A 61 9.06 -10.27 -2.69
C ALA A 61 9.21 -11.38 -3.73
N HIS A 62 10.44 -11.62 -4.21
CA HIS A 62 10.71 -12.71 -5.16
C HIS A 62 10.43 -14.09 -4.56
N ARG A 63 10.81 -14.34 -3.30
CA ARG A 63 10.47 -15.60 -2.61
C ARG A 63 8.96 -15.76 -2.47
N ALA A 64 8.25 -14.74 -2.02
CA ALA A 64 6.80 -14.77 -1.87
C ALA A 64 6.08 -15.02 -3.20
N PHE A 65 6.57 -14.46 -4.30
CA PHE A 65 6.03 -14.65 -5.63
C PHE A 65 5.96 -16.13 -6.04
N GLN A 66 6.92 -16.98 -5.64
CA GLN A 66 6.96 -18.39 -6.03
C GLN A 66 5.71 -19.17 -5.59
N THR A 67 5.15 -18.84 -4.45
CA THR A 67 3.91 -19.44 -3.92
C THR A 67 2.67 -18.60 -4.26
N TRP A 68 2.79 -17.29 -4.23
CA TRP A 68 1.67 -16.38 -4.48
C TRP A 68 1.11 -16.52 -5.90
N LYS A 69 1.95 -16.70 -6.92
CA LYS A 69 1.53 -16.91 -8.31
C LYS A 69 0.66 -18.16 -8.49
N LEU A 70 0.81 -19.16 -7.61
CA LEU A 70 0.03 -20.41 -7.62
C LEU A 70 -1.24 -20.32 -6.77
N THR A 71 -1.42 -19.22 -5.99
CA THR A 71 -2.60 -19.02 -5.17
C THR A 71 -3.83 -18.84 -6.05
N PRO A 72 -4.91 -19.62 -5.85
CA PRO A 72 -6.12 -19.52 -6.66
C PRO A 72 -6.66 -18.08 -6.70
N ILE A 73 -7.11 -17.65 -7.88
CA ILE A 73 -7.57 -16.27 -8.12
C ILE A 73 -8.65 -15.84 -7.11
N GLY A 74 -9.60 -16.72 -6.77
CA GLY A 74 -10.64 -16.42 -5.79
C GLY A 74 -10.10 -16.17 -4.37
N ALA A 75 -8.99 -16.80 -3.98
CA ALA A 75 -8.33 -16.52 -2.71
C ALA A 75 -7.67 -15.13 -2.72
N ARG A 76 -6.99 -14.77 -3.81
CA ARG A 76 -6.40 -13.43 -3.99
C ARG A 76 -7.46 -12.33 -4.01
N MET A 77 -8.59 -12.57 -4.69
CA MET A 77 -9.74 -11.64 -4.70
C MET A 77 -10.28 -11.36 -3.28
N ARG A 78 -10.39 -12.40 -2.43
CA ARG A 78 -10.88 -12.21 -1.05
C ARG A 78 -9.97 -11.30 -0.23
N ILE A 79 -8.68 -11.29 -0.50
CA ILE A 79 -7.74 -10.36 0.15
C ILE A 79 -8.02 -8.92 -0.29
N MET A 80 -8.26 -8.69 -1.59
CA MET A 80 -8.62 -7.37 -2.10
C MET A 80 -9.98 -6.88 -1.55
N LEU A 81 -10.97 -7.76 -1.46
CA LEU A 81 -12.26 -7.45 -0.81
C LEU A 81 -12.08 -7.07 0.66
N LYS A 82 -11.19 -7.77 1.38
CA LYS A 82 -10.88 -7.41 2.77
C LYS A 82 -10.19 -6.04 2.86
N LEU A 83 -9.26 -5.75 1.96
CA LEU A 83 -8.60 -4.45 1.88
C LEU A 83 -9.63 -3.34 1.61
N GLN A 84 -10.52 -3.54 0.65
CA GLN A 84 -11.61 -2.61 0.32
C GLN A 84 -12.46 -2.28 1.57
N ALA A 85 -12.87 -3.31 2.31
CA ALA A 85 -13.65 -3.14 3.54
C ALA A 85 -12.89 -2.34 4.60
N LEU A 86 -11.59 -2.63 4.81
CA LEU A 86 -10.75 -1.92 5.77
C LEU A 86 -10.52 -0.45 5.39
N ILE A 87 -10.32 -0.14 4.11
CA ILE A 87 -10.21 1.26 3.65
C ILE A 87 -11.50 2.02 3.96
N ARG A 88 -12.68 1.44 3.69
CA ARG A 88 -13.97 2.07 4.00
C ARG A 88 -14.14 2.30 5.50
N GLU A 89 -13.84 1.28 6.31
CA GLU A 89 -13.94 1.35 7.78
C GLU A 89 -13.04 2.44 8.36
N HIS A 90 -11.82 2.60 7.83
CA HIS A 90 -10.81 3.49 8.36
C HIS A 90 -10.65 4.81 7.58
N SER A 91 -11.54 5.11 6.62
CA SER A 91 -11.42 6.25 5.70
C SER A 91 -11.19 7.59 6.42
N LYS A 92 -11.94 7.87 7.48
CA LYS A 92 -11.81 9.10 8.28
C LYS A 92 -10.43 9.22 8.95
N ARG A 93 -9.91 8.10 9.49
CA ARG A 93 -8.59 8.08 10.12
C ARG A 93 -7.48 8.31 9.08
N ILE A 94 -7.61 7.68 7.90
CA ILE A 94 -6.67 7.86 6.79
C ILE A 94 -6.71 9.30 6.30
N ALA A 95 -7.92 9.90 6.15
CA ALA A 95 -8.08 11.29 5.74
C ALA A 95 -7.42 12.28 6.71
N ALA A 96 -7.52 12.04 8.01
CA ALA A 96 -6.88 12.89 9.01
C ALA A 96 -5.34 12.86 8.89
N VAL A 97 -4.75 11.67 8.67
CA VAL A 97 -3.31 11.51 8.44
C VAL A 97 -2.87 12.19 7.15
N LEU A 98 -3.60 11.96 6.06
CA LEU A 98 -3.34 12.59 4.76
C LEU A 98 -3.42 14.12 4.83
N SER A 99 -4.44 14.66 5.54
CA SER A 99 -4.59 16.09 5.74
C SER A 99 -3.43 16.68 6.54
N ALA A 100 -2.99 16.01 7.60
CA ALA A 100 -1.87 16.46 8.41
C ALA A 100 -0.56 16.51 7.61
N GLU A 101 -0.31 15.52 6.75
CA GLU A 101 0.93 15.41 5.98
C GLU A 101 0.94 16.33 4.75
N GLN A 102 -0.20 16.50 4.06
CA GLN A 102 -0.27 17.29 2.83
C GLN A 102 -0.84 18.70 2.99
N GLY A 103 -1.44 19.01 4.14
CA GLY A 103 -2.02 20.33 4.41
C GLY A 103 -3.34 20.61 3.70
N LYS A 104 -3.96 19.62 3.07
CA LYS A 104 -5.28 19.76 2.43
C LYS A 104 -6.43 19.67 3.43
N THR A 105 -7.64 20.09 3.03
CA THR A 105 -8.83 19.94 3.88
C THR A 105 -9.19 18.46 4.07
N ILE A 106 -9.87 18.14 5.16
CA ILE A 106 -10.36 16.77 5.42
C ILE A 106 -11.30 16.30 4.28
N ALA A 107 -12.19 17.17 3.81
CA ALA A 107 -13.11 16.83 2.73
C ALA A 107 -12.38 16.47 1.42
N ASP A 108 -11.31 17.19 1.10
CA ASP A 108 -10.49 16.90 -0.07
C ASP A 108 -9.68 15.60 0.10
N ALA A 109 -9.15 15.35 1.31
CA ALA A 109 -8.49 14.10 1.66
C ALA A 109 -9.44 12.88 1.57
N GLU A 110 -10.70 13.02 2.02
CA GLU A 110 -11.72 11.98 1.86
C GLU A 110 -12.01 11.71 0.37
N GLY A 111 -12.02 12.74 -0.48
CA GLY A 111 -12.14 12.60 -1.93
C GLY A 111 -11.00 11.80 -2.56
N ASP A 112 -9.77 12.00 -2.13
CA ASP A 112 -8.61 11.23 -2.61
C ASP A 112 -8.69 9.76 -2.19
N ILE A 113 -9.10 9.51 -0.93
CA ILE A 113 -9.31 8.14 -0.43
C ILE A 113 -10.39 7.44 -1.23
N PHE A 114 -11.49 8.14 -1.56
CA PHE A 114 -12.56 7.60 -2.36
C PHE A 114 -12.07 7.17 -3.75
N ARG A 115 -11.27 8.01 -4.43
CA ARG A 115 -10.66 7.65 -5.73
C ARG A 115 -9.72 6.44 -5.61
N GLY A 116 -8.91 6.36 -4.55
CA GLY A 116 -8.10 5.19 -4.27
C GLY A 116 -8.93 3.93 -4.01
N LEU A 117 -10.06 4.08 -3.33
CA LEU A 117 -11.00 2.99 -3.07
C LEU A 117 -11.61 2.43 -4.37
N GLU A 118 -11.99 3.29 -5.32
CA GLU A 118 -12.50 2.87 -6.63
C GLU A 118 -11.48 2.00 -7.39
N VAL A 119 -10.18 2.31 -7.30
CA VAL A 119 -9.11 1.49 -7.88
C VAL A 119 -9.04 0.11 -7.22
N VAL A 120 -9.15 0.06 -5.89
CA VAL A 120 -9.19 -1.21 -5.14
C VAL A 120 -10.44 -2.02 -5.49
N GLU A 121 -11.59 -1.38 -5.64
CA GLU A 121 -12.85 -2.01 -6.08
C GLU A 121 -12.71 -2.62 -7.48
N HIS A 122 -12.06 -1.91 -8.41
CA HIS A 122 -11.72 -2.47 -9.71
C HIS A 122 -10.81 -3.70 -9.59
N ALA A 123 -9.80 -3.65 -8.74
CA ALA A 123 -8.90 -4.78 -8.47
C ALA A 123 -9.62 -5.99 -7.85
N CYS A 124 -10.75 -5.79 -7.15
CA CYS A 124 -11.58 -6.91 -6.67
C CYS A 124 -12.19 -7.74 -7.80
N SER A 125 -12.31 -7.20 -9.01
CA SER A 125 -12.82 -7.91 -10.20
C SER A 125 -11.76 -8.70 -10.97
N ILE A 126 -10.55 -8.82 -10.45
CA ILE A 126 -9.38 -9.42 -11.13
C ILE A 126 -9.63 -10.83 -11.65
N GLY A 127 -10.55 -11.59 -11.04
CA GLY A 127 -10.93 -12.93 -11.48
C GLY A 127 -11.44 -12.95 -12.92
N THR A 128 -12.22 -11.95 -13.32
CA THR A 128 -12.69 -11.77 -14.69
C THR A 128 -11.62 -11.14 -15.58
N LEU A 129 -10.89 -10.15 -15.07
CA LEU A 129 -9.86 -9.43 -15.82
C LEU A 129 -8.66 -10.32 -16.20
N GLN A 130 -8.40 -11.39 -15.44
CA GLN A 130 -7.34 -12.36 -15.72
C GLN A 130 -7.74 -13.47 -16.68
N MET A 131 -9.01 -13.55 -17.10
CA MET A 131 -9.43 -14.51 -18.11
C MET A 131 -8.66 -14.24 -19.42
N GLY A 132 -8.20 -15.33 -20.03
CA GLY A 132 -7.61 -15.30 -21.36
C GLY A 132 -8.68 -15.42 -22.46
N GLU A 133 -8.22 -15.51 -23.69
CA GLU A 133 -9.03 -15.69 -24.88
C GLU A 133 -8.74 -17.06 -25.49
N PHE A 134 -9.73 -17.63 -26.12
CA PHE A 134 -9.62 -18.90 -26.88
C PHE A 134 -10.15 -18.69 -28.30
N ALA A 135 -9.45 -19.21 -29.29
CA ALA A 135 -9.93 -19.25 -30.66
C ALA A 135 -9.68 -20.64 -31.22
N GLU A 136 -10.78 -21.26 -31.69
CA GLU A 136 -10.78 -22.60 -32.29
C GLU A 136 -10.49 -22.51 -33.80
N ASN A 137 -9.71 -23.47 -34.32
CA ASN A 137 -9.43 -23.64 -35.76
C ASN A 137 -8.90 -22.37 -36.45
N VAL A 138 -7.97 -21.66 -35.81
CA VAL A 138 -7.28 -20.48 -36.42
C VAL A 138 -6.50 -20.86 -37.65
N ALA A 139 -6.14 -22.15 -37.77
CA ALA A 139 -5.66 -22.85 -38.97
C ALA A 139 -6.11 -24.30 -38.88
N GLY A 140 -6.00 -25.07 -39.95
CA GLY A 140 -6.44 -26.46 -39.96
C GLY A 140 -5.81 -27.29 -38.81
N GLY A 141 -6.60 -27.68 -37.82
CA GLY A 141 -6.17 -28.43 -36.62
C GLY A 141 -5.38 -27.65 -35.59
N VAL A 142 -5.44 -26.31 -35.60
CA VAL A 142 -4.73 -25.44 -34.65
C VAL A 142 -5.70 -24.58 -33.87
N ASP A 143 -5.73 -24.75 -32.55
CA ASP A 143 -6.42 -23.87 -31.60
C ASP A 143 -5.41 -22.94 -30.90
N THR A 144 -5.82 -21.74 -30.54
CA THR A 144 -5.00 -20.80 -29.76
C THR A 144 -5.69 -20.37 -28.49
N TYR A 145 -4.92 -20.19 -27.44
CA TYR A 145 -5.40 -19.58 -26.19
C TYR A 145 -4.34 -18.67 -25.61
N THR A 146 -4.79 -17.67 -24.86
CA THR A 146 -3.93 -16.72 -24.14
C THR A 146 -4.02 -16.95 -22.63
N LEU A 147 -2.90 -16.81 -21.96
CA LEU A 147 -2.80 -16.83 -20.50
C LEU A 147 -2.21 -15.50 -20.02
N ARG A 148 -2.82 -14.92 -19.00
CA ARG A 148 -2.28 -13.73 -18.32
C ARG A 148 -1.57 -14.18 -17.06
N GLN A 149 -0.27 -13.98 -17.01
CA GLN A 149 0.58 -14.34 -15.87
C GLN A 149 1.26 -13.10 -15.31
N PRO A 150 1.52 -13.06 -13.97
CA PRO A 150 2.32 -12.00 -13.39
C PRO A 150 3.77 -12.10 -13.89
N ILE A 151 4.41 -10.94 -14.04
CA ILE A 151 5.83 -10.78 -14.39
C ILE A 151 6.64 -10.42 -13.15
#